data_727913cf648185e694f53248495d03c0
#
_entry.id   727913cf648185e694f53248495d03c0
#
_cell.length_a   1.000
_cell.length_b   1.000
_cell.length_c   1.000
_cell.angle_alpha   90.00
_cell.angle_beta   90.00
_cell.angle_gamma   90.00
#
_symmetry.space_group_name_H-M   'P 1'
#
loop_
_entity.id
_entity.type
_entity.pdbx_description
1 polymer ?
#
loop_
_entity_poly.entity_id
_entity_poly.type
_entity_poly.pdbx_seq_one_letter_code
_entity_poly.pdbx_strand_id
1 'polypeptide(L)'
;NKYENTLIIIDHNGIYKKISNKSFYLGPGSGSKGGLLFSPDDEKVVDEYKRKVRHEKEIKFLLAHVNNVNIDQISIPEKGITCCIGSSGSGKTTLLTKLLPKSFEESNIKYAIFDSKPISTNIQSIVATYINVFDKIRTIFAKKTNIEASFFSFNSRGGCSTCKGHGIIENNLC
;
A
#
# COMPACT_ATOMS: atom_id res chain seq x y z
N ASN A 1 1.22 9.42 -15.40
CA ASN A 1 1.86 9.68 -14.11
C ASN A 1 2.49 11.08 -14.13
N LYS A 2 1.89 12.03 -13.39
CA LYS A 2 2.32 13.44 -13.35
C LYS A 2 3.61 13.63 -12.50
N TYR A 3 4.01 12.61 -11.75
CA TYR A 3 5.04 12.72 -10.70
C TYR A 3 6.28 11.86 -10.94
N GLU A 4 6.45 11.24 -12.08
CA GLU A 4 7.64 10.41 -12.41
C GLU A 4 8.01 9.36 -11.33
N ASN A 5 7.03 8.85 -10.59
CA ASN A 5 7.22 7.84 -9.54
C ASN A 5 7.01 6.42 -10.08
N THR A 6 7.66 5.45 -9.45
CA THR A 6 7.37 4.03 -9.63
C THR A 6 6.28 3.61 -8.65
N LEU A 7 5.24 2.95 -9.15
CA LEU A 7 4.16 2.38 -8.35
C LEU A 7 4.12 0.87 -8.58
N ILE A 8 4.17 0.11 -7.50
CA ILE A 8 4.07 -1.36 -7.53
C ILE A 8 2.76 -1.75 -6.83
N ILE A 9 1.94 -2.54 -7.51
CA ILE A 9 0.59 -2.88 -7.05
C ILE A 9 0.44 -4.40 -6.96
N ILE A 10 -0.19 -4.88 -5.89
CA ILE A 10 -0.74 -6.25 -5.82
C ILE A 10 -2.15 -6.22 -6.38
N ASP A 11 -2.41 -7.09 -7.36
CA ASP A 11 -3.73 -7.24 -7.95
C ASP A 11 -4.12 -8.72 -7.99
N HIS A 12 -5.34 -9.03 -7.53
CA HIS A 12 -5.92 -10.38 -7.59
C HIS A 12 -6.89 -10.53 -8.77
N ASN A 13 -7.42 -9.42 -9.26
CA ASN A 13 -8.50 -9.40 -10.25
C ASN A 13 -8.04 -8.96 -11.64
N GLY A 14 -6.76 -8.60 -11.80
CA GLY A 14 -6.21 -8.14 -13.07
C GLY A 14 -6.71 -6.76 -13.54
N ILE A 15 -7.38 -5.99 -12.66
CA ILE A 15 -7.93 -4.67 -13.00
C ILE A 15 -6.81 -3.71 -13.37
N TYR A 16 -5.74 -3.68 -12.58
CA TYR A 16 -4.59 -2.80 -12.79
C TYR A 16 -3.65 -3.28 -13.91
N LYS A 17 -3.78 -4.53 -14.36
CA LYS A 17 -3.00 -5.06 -15.48
C LYS A 17 -3.10 -4.16 -16.72
N LYS A 18 -4.32 -3.66 -17.01
CA LYS A 18 -4.59 -2.83 -18.20
C LYS A 18 -3.87 -1.48 -18.20
N ILE A 19 -3.53 -0.96 -17.04
CA ILE A 19 -2.88 0.36 -16.87
C ILE A 19 -1.42 0.27 -16.44
N SER A 20 -0.93 -0.92 -16.09
CA SER A 20 0.46 -1.12 -15.67
C SER A 20 1.41 -1.11 -16.86
N ASN A 21 2.62 -0.61 -16.65
CA ASN A 21 3.71 -0.66 -17.62
C ASN A 21 4.33 -2.07 -17.66
N LYS A 22 4.34 -2.77 -16.53
CA LYS A 22 4.86 -4.12 -16.38
C LYS A 22 4.01 -4.92 -15.41
N SER A 23 3.81 -6.19 -15.69
CA SER A 23 3.07 -7.10 -14.80
C SER A 23 3.91 -8.33 -14.52
N PHE A 24 3.93 -8.75 -13.28
CA PHE A 24 4.52 -10.02 -12.85
C PHE A 24 3.42 -10.95 -12.36
N TYR A 25 3.56 -12.21 -12.71
CA TYR A 25 2.70 -13.26 -12.21
C TYR A 25 3.46 -14.11 -11.21
N LEU A 26 2.92 -14.26 -10.04
CA LEU A 26 3.49 -15.05 -8.95
C LEU A 26 2.64 -16.30 -8.72
N GLY A 27 3.22 -17.46 -8.88
CA GLY A 27 2.50 -18.73 -8.75
C GLY A 27 3.38 -19.93 -9.05
N PRO A 28 2.81 -20.95 -9.76
CA PRO A 28 1.43 -21.06 -10.29
C PRO A 28 0.36 -21.34 -9.23
N GLY A 29 0.74 -21.78 -8.03
CA GLY A 29 -0.18 -22.12 -6.94
C GLY A 29 0.07 -21.31 -5.68
N SER A 30 -0.47 -21.78 -4.56
CA SER A 30 -0.26 -21.24 -3.22
C SER A 30 0.66 -22.12 -2.37
N GLY A 31 1.18 -21.57 -1.26
CA GLY A 31 2.08 -22.30 -0.37
C GLY A 31 3.34 -22.79 -1.07
N SER A 32 3.67 -24.08 -0.92
CA SER A 32 4.86 -24.70 -1.53
C SER A 32 4.86 -24.73 -3.07
N LYS A 33 3.70 -24.55 -3.69
CA LYS A 33 3.53 -24.45 -5.15
C LYS A 33 3.50 -23.01 -5.66
N GLY A 34 3.73 -22.03 -4.80
CA GLY A 34 3.80 -20.62 -5.13
C GLY A 34 5.23 -20.09 -5.18
N GLY A 35 5.36 -18.77 -5.21
CA GLY A 35 6.63 -18.07 -5.01
C GLY A 35 7.55 -18.00 -6.21
N LEU A 36 7.14 -18.52 -7.36
CA LEU A 36 7.88 -18.41 -8.61
C LEU A 36 7.30 -17.30 -9.49
N LEU A 37 8.18 -16.59 -10.20
CA LEU A 37 7.74 -15.72 -11.28
C LEU A 37 7.46 -16.56 -12.52
N PHE A 38 6.30 -16.31 -13.15
CA PHE A 38 6.00 -16.93 -14.43
C PHE A 38 5.37 -15.93 -15.40
N SER A 39 5.52 -16.19 -16.68
CA SER A 39 4.85 -15.45 -17.74
C SER A 39 3.63 -16.25 -18.18
N PRO A 40 2.44 -15.68 -18.26
CA PRO A 40 1.25 -16.41 -18.69
C PRO A 40 1.21 -16.48 -20.22
N ASP A 41 2.18 -17.12 -20.84
CA ASP A 41 2.19 -17.32 -22.30
C ASP A 41 1.04 -18.24 -22.80
N ASP A 42 0.37 -18.95 -21.87
CA ASP A 42 -0.69 -19.90 -22.18
C ASP A 42 -2.12 -19.39 -21.92
N GLU A 43 -2.31 -18.27 -21.28
CA GLU A 43 -3.65 -17.68 -21.17
C GLU A 43 -3.86 -16.66 -22.30
N LYS A 44 -4.77 -16.94 -23.20
CA LYS A 44 -5.34 -16.00 -24.18
C LYS A 44 -5.96 -14.82 -23.44
N VAL A 45 -5.14 -13.94 -22.91
CA VAL A 45 -5.58 -12.66 -22.37
C VAL A 45 -5.90 -11.78 -23.56
N VAL A 46 -7.18 -11.48 -23.73
CA VAL A 46 -7.70 -10.55 -24.73
C VAL A 46 -6.98 -9.22 -24.57
N ASP A 47 -6.06 -8.98 -25.48
CA ASP A 47 -5.12 -7.87 -25.50
C ASP A 47 -5.81 -6.66 -26.17
N GLU A 48 -6.74 -6.03 -25.44
CA GLU A 48 -7.54 -4.90 -25.96
C GLU A 48 -6.88 -3.53 -25.74
N TYR A 49 -5.75 -3.47 -25.03
CA TYR A 49 -5.03 -2.22 -24.81
C TYR A 49 -3.53 -2.36 -25.06
N LYS A 50 -3.13 -2.28 -26.32
CA LYS A 50 -1.73 -2.01 -26.67
C LYS A 50 -1.37 -0.57 -26.28
N ARG A 51 -1.10 -0.31 -25.03
CA ARG A 51 -0.39 0.90 -24.65
C ARG A 51 1.02 0.81 -25.24
N LYS A 52 1.46 1.84 -25.96
CA LYS A 52 2.88 1.95 -26.35
C LYS A 52 3.68 1.96 -25.06
N VAL A 53 4.29 0.81 -24.74
CA VAL A 53 5.24 0.69 -23.62
C VAL A 53 6.38 1.63 -23.97
N ARG A 54 6.52 2.74 -23.28
CA ARG A 54 7.77 3.50 -23.32
C ARG A 54 8.82 2.56 -22.73
N HIS A 55 9.88 2.29 -23.45
CA HIS A 55 11.05 1.58 -22.94
C HIS A 55 11.69 2.46 -21.88
N GLU A 56 11.23 2.33 -20.64
CA GLU A 56 11.80 3.01 -19.50
C GLU A 56 12.97 2.16 -18.99
N LYS A 57 13.96 2.84 -18.43
CA LYS A 57 15.10 2.18 -17.80
C LYS A 57 14.59 1.25 -16.69
N GLU A 58 15.03 0.01 -16.70
CA GLU A 58 14.70 -0.96 -15.65
C GLU A 58 15.80 -1.02 -14.60
N ILE A 59 15.40 -1.09 -13.35
CA ILE A 59 16.29 -1.34 -12.23
C ILE A 59 16.16 -2.81 -11.86
N LYS A 60 17.29 -3.49 -11.76
CA LYS A 60 17.36 -4.90 -11.35
C LYS A 60 17.65 -4.98 -9.86
N PHE A 61 16.85 -5.78 -9.16
CA PHE A 61 17.00 -6.07 -7.75
C PHE A 61 17.31 -7.54 -7.55
N LEU A 62 18.36 -7.83 -6.80
CA LEU A 62 18.64 -9.16 -6.30
C LEU A 62 17.77 -9.40 -5.07
N LEU A 63 17.20 -10.59 -4.95
CA LEU A 63 16.30 -10.94 -3.87
C LEU A 63 16.85 -12.15 -3.09
N ALA A 64 16.60 -12.15 -1.79
CA ALA A 64 16.81 -13.31 -0.96
C ALA A 64 15.60 -14.25 -1.05
N HIS A 65 15.83 -15.55 -0.84
CA HIS A 65 14.74 -16.52 -0.74
C HIS A 65 14.10 -16.42 0.66
N VAL A 66 12.79 -16.17 0.72
CA VAL A 66 12.05 -16.04 1.98
C VAL A 66 10.70 -16.75 1.88
N ASN A 67 10.42 -17.61 2.83
CA ASN A 67 9.24 -18.46 2.85
C ASN A 67 9.13 -19.31 1.57
N ASN A 68 8.01 -19.13 0.84
CA ASN A 68 7.78 -19.81 -0.43
C ASN A 68 8.22 -18.99 -1.66
N VAL A 69 8.80 -17.80 -1.47
CA VAL A 69 9.28 -16.97 -2.57
C VAL A 69 10.71 -17.35 -2.92
N ASN A 70 10.87 -17.89 -4.11
CA ASN A 70 12.14 -18.34 -4.67
C ASN A 70 12.42 -17.61 -5.98
N ILE A 71 12.88 -16.38 -5.86
CA ILE A 71 13.15 -15.45 -6.97
C ILE A 71 14.53 -14.86 -6.71
N ASP A 72 15.47 -15.11 -7.62
CA ASP A 72 16.83 -14.57 -7.49
C ASP A 72 16.89 -13.08 -7.87
N GLN A 73 16.14 -12.70 -8.88
CA GLN A 73 16.20 -11.34 -9.45
C GLN A 73 14.85 -10.90 -9.98
N ILE A 74 14.54 -9.61 -9.83
CA ILE A 74 13.40 -8.96 -10.44
C ILE A 74 13.83 -7.64 -11.10
N SER A 75 13.23 -7.31 -12.25
CA SER A 75 13.44 -6.04 -12.95
C SER A 75 12.19 -5.19 -12.88
N ILE A 76 12.31 -3.96 -12.42
CA ILE A 76 11.21 -3.00 -12.25
C ILE A 76 11.53 -1.74 -13.06
N PRO A 77 10.60 -1.19 -13.85
CA PRO A 77 10.81 0.08 -14.54
C PRO A 77 11.04 1.21 -13.54
N GLU A 78 12.02 2.07 -13.81
CA GLU A 78 12.40 3.18 -12.94
C GLU A 78 11.24 4.16 -12.71
N LYS A 79 10.38 4.30 -13.70
CA LYS A 79 9.18 5.17 -13.66
C LYS A 79 8.01 4.41 -14.26
N GLY A 80 6.91 4.31 -13.53
CA GLY A 80 5.73 3.64 -14.06
C GLY A 80 4.97 2.83 -13.03
N ILE A 81 4.08 1.99 -13.51
CA ILE A 81 3.25 1.10 -12.70
C ILE A 81 3.65 -0.35 -12.97
N THR A 82 4.05 -1.04 -11.93
CA THR A 82 4.33 -2.48 -11.97
C THR A 82 3.24 -3.23 -11.21
N CYS A 83 2.63 -4.21 -11.83
CA CYS A 83 1.56 -5.01 -11.22
C CYS A 83 2.07 -6.42 -10.88
N CYS A 84 1.88 -6.84 -9.64
CA CYS A 84 2.20 -8.20 -9.17
C CYS A 84 0.90 -9.01 -9.05
N ILE A 85 0.73 -10.00 -9.90
CA ILE A 85 -0.49 -10.81 -10.03
C ILE A 85 -0.20 -12.23 -9.55
N GLY A 86 -1.22 -12.94 -9.07
CA GLY A 86 -1.10 -14.33 -8.65
C GLY A 86 -2.21 -14.73 -7.68
N SER A 87 -2.36 -16.04 -7.44
CA SER A 87 -3.32 -16.60 -6.49
C SER A 87 -3.06 -16.14 -5.05
N SER A 88 -4.06 -16.25 -4.18
CA SER A 88 -3.86 -16.03 -2.74
C SER A 88 -2.80 -16.99 -2.20
N GLY A 89 -1.92 -16.52 -1.30
CA GLY A 89 -0.83 -17.36 -0.75
C GLY A 89 0.34 -17.62 -1.70
N SER A 90 0.38 -17.04 -2.90
CA SER A 90 1.51 -17.21 -3.85
C SER A 90 2.78 -16.46 -3.47
N GLY A 91 2.78 -15.68 -2.39
CA GLY A 91 3.96 -14.95 -1.91
C GLY A 91 4.02 -13.47 -2.26
N LYS A 92 2.99 -12.90 -2.92
CA LYS A 92 2.97 -11.47 -3.33
C LYS A 92 3.24 -10.50 -2.18
N THR A 93 2.58 -10.71 -1.05
CA THR A 93 2.81 -9.88 0.14
C THR A 93 4.24 -10.02 0.64
N THR A 94 4.79 -11.23 0.70
CA THR A 94 6.18 -11.46 1.10
C THR A 94 7.15 -10.73 0.17
N LEU A 95 6.93 -10.81 -1.14
CA LEU A 95 7.74 -10.11 -2.13
C LEU A 95 7.72 -8.59 -1.90
N LEU A 96 6.52 -7.99 -1.75
CA LEU A 96 6.37 -6.54 -1.69
C LEU A 96 6.63 -5.93 -0.32
N THR A 97 6.40 -6.67 0.78
CA THR A 97 6.56 -6.11 2.12
C THR A 97 7.85 -6.52 2.83
N LYS A 98 8.57 -7.54 2.31
CA LYS A 98 9.80 -8.03 2.93
C LYS A 98 11.00 -7.99 1.97
N LEU A 99 10.87 -8.57 0.78
CA LEU A 99 12.01 -8.74 -0.12
C LEU A 99 12.39 -7.46 -0.85
N LEU A 100 11.43 -6.83 -1.53
CA LEU A 100 11.69 -5.58 -2.26
C LEU A 100 12.11 -4.43 -1.33
N PRO A 101 11.46 -4.20 -0.16
CA PRO A 101 11.91 -3.17 0.77
C PRO A 101 13.36 -3.32 1.17
N LYS A 102 13.80 -4.53 1.49
CA LYS A 102 15.20 -4.81 1.82
C LYS A 102 16.15 -4.43 0.66
N SER A 103 15.80 -4.81 -0.56
CA SER A 103 16.61 -4.45 -1.74
C SER A 103 16.59 -2.95 -2.03
N PHE A 104 15.50 -2.23 -1.72
CA PHE A 104 15.43 -0.77 -1.83
C PHE A 104 16.33 -0.09 -0.81
N GLU A 105 16.37 -0.57 0.43
CA GLU A 105 17.27 -0.08 1.49
C GLU A 105 18.73 -0.29 1.09
N GLU A 106 19.11 -1.47 0.63
CA GLU A 106 20.45 -1.80 0.13
C GLU A 106 20.86 -0.91 -1.05
N SER A 107 19.90 -0.50 -1.88
CA SER A 107 20.11 0.38 -3.04
C SER A 107 19.93 1.87 -2.71
N ASN A 108 19.71 2.23 -1.44
CA ASN A 108 19.41 3.60 -0.98
C ASN A 108 18.23 4.27 -1.72
N ILE A 109 17.22 3.49 -2.05
CA ILE A 109 15.98 3.95 -2.70
C ILE A 109 14.93 4.26 -1.64
N LYS A 110 14.39 5.48 -1.67
CA LYS A 110 13.27 5.86 -0.79
C LYS A 110 11.97 5.24 -1.28
N TYR A 111 11.23 4.62 -0.37
CA TYR A 111 9.96 3.97 -0.68
C TYR A 111 8.92 4.21 0.41
N ALA A 112 7.65 3.97 0.08
CA ALA A 112 6.54 3.92 1.02
C ALA A 112 5.67 2.69 0.72
N ILE A 113 5.20 2.01 1.75
CA ILE A 113 4.30 0.86 1.62
C ILE A 113 2.91 1.28 2.07
N PHE A 114 1.92 1.02 1.23
CA PHE A 114 0.50 1.18 1.55
C PHE A 114 -0.12 -0.21 1.68
N ASP A 115 -0.65 -0.50 2.86
CA ASP A 115 -1.28 -1.78 3.17
C ASP A 115 -2.81 -1.65 3.08
N SER A 116 -3.48 -2.73 2.72
CA SER A 116 -4.95 -2.82 2.70
C SER A 116 -5.56 -3.03 4.10
N LYS A 117 -4.75 -3.01 5.16
CA LYS A 117 -5.29 -3.08 6.52
C LYS A 117 -6.24 -1.93 6.77
N PRO A 118 -7.38 -2.18 7.44
CA PRO A 118 -8.28 -1.11 7.81
C PRO A 118 -7.51 -0.06 8.62
N ILE A 119 -7.74 1.20 8.27
CA ILE A 119 -7.05 2.39 8.81
C ILE A 119 -7.09 2.44 10.34
N SER A 120 -8.12 1.90 10.94
CA SER A 120 -8.23 1.68 12.38
C SER A 120 -9.46 0.83 12.70
N THR A 121 -9.36 -0.01 13.72
CA THR A 121 -10.51 -0.68 14.36
C THR A 121 -11.07 0.17 15.51
N ASN A 122 -10.46 1.31 15.83
CA ASN A 122 -10.90 2.18 16.90
C ASN A 122 -11.99 3.12 16.37
N ILE A 123 -13.18 3.06 16.99
CA ILE A 123 -14.34 3.92 16.68
C ILE A 123 -14.00 5.42 16.78
N GLN A 124 -13.02 5.79 17.59
CA GLN A 124 -12.58 7.17 17.78
C GLN A 124 -11.58 7.65 16.72
N SER A 125 -11.15 6.80 15.79
CA SER A 125 -10.24 7.19 14.73
C SER A 125 -10.99 7.70 13.52
N ILE A 126 -10.71 8.95 13.13
CA ILE A 126 -11.22 9.58 11.91
C ILE A 126 -10.10 9.72 10.87
N VAL A 127 -10.48 9.88 9.61
CA VAL A 127 -9.52 10.04 8.49
C VAL A 127 -8.53 11.18 8.76
N ALA A 128 -9.00 12.30 9.28
CA ALA A 128 -8.16 13.46 9.59
C ALA A 128 -7.08 13.18 10.67
N THR A 129 -7.37 12.26 11.60
CA THR A 129 -6.37 11.79 12.58
C THR A 129 -5.33 10.90 11.92
N TYR A 130 -5.79 9.98 11.07
CA TYR A 130 -4.91 9.04 10.36
C TYR A 130 -3.90 9.75 9.45
N ILE A 131 -4.30 10.78 8.72
CA ILE A 131 -3.42 11.57 7.86
C ILE A 131 -2.67 12.69 8.60
N ASN A 132 -2.72 12.72 9.94
CA ASN A 132 -2.07 13.70 10.82
C ASN A 132 -2.46 15.18 10.56
N VAL A 133 -3.58 15.42 9.89
CA VAL A 133 -4.10 16.79 9.66
C VAL A 133 -4.71 17.34 10.93
N PHE A 134 -5.42 16.50 11.68
CA PHE A 134 -6.12 16.92 12.90
C PHE A 134 -5.16 17.43 13.98
N ASP A 135 -3.98 16.83 14.12
CA ASP A 135 -2.96 17.27 15.06
C ASP A 135 -2.41 18.67 14.71
N LYS A 136 -2.23 18.94 13.43
CA LYS A 136 -1.83 20.26 12.95
C LYS A 136 -2.89 21.31 13.23
N ILE A 137 -4.16 20.98 13.00
CA ILE A 137 -5.30 21.88 13.29
C ILE A 137 -5.35 22.20 14.80
N ARG A 138 -5.29 21.18 15.66
CA ARG A 138 -5.27 21.37 17.13
C ARG A 138 -4.13 22.26 17.59
N THR A 139 -2.95 22.08 17.04
CA THR A 139 -1.78 22.91 17.35
C THR A 139 -1.97 24.37 16.96
N ILE A 140 -2.62 24.64 15.81
CA ILE A 140 -2.93 25.99 15.37
C ILE A 140 -3.92 26.66 16.32
N PHE A 141 -5.00 25.95 16.69
CA PHE A 141 -5.99 26.46 17.65
C PHE A 141 -5.37 26.72 19.02
N ALA A 142 -4.57 25.78 19.53
CA ALA A 142 -3.86 25.93 20.81
C ALA A 142 -2.99 27.20 20.85
N LYS A 143 -2.22 27.44 19.79
CA LYS A 143 -1.40 28.63 19.67
C LYS A 143 -2.21 29.94 19.59
N LYS A 144 -3.32 29.94 18.87
CA LYS A 144 -4.16 31.14 18.72
C LYS A 144 -4.95 31.51 19.96
N THR A 145 -5.37 30.52 20.73
CA THR A 145 -6.24 30.71 21.90
C THR A 145 -5.49 30.68 23.22
N ASN A 146 -4.21 30.30 23.19
CA ASN A 146 -3.40 30.01 24.38
C ASN A 146 -4.02 28.95 25.31
N ILE A 147 -4.75 27.99 24.71
CA ILE A 147 -5.39 26.86 25.41
C ILE A 147 -4.64 25.59 25.00
N GLU A 148 -4.49 24.64 25.91
CA GLU A 148 -3.82 23.37 25.65
C GLU A 148 -4.49 22.59 24.50
N ALA A 149 -3.71 21.99 23.59
CA ALA A 149 -4.20 21.29 22.41
C ALA A 149 -5.17 20.12 22.71
N SER A 150 -5.08 19.53 23.91
CA SER A 150 -5.96 18.48 24.39
C SER A 150 -7.42 18.90 24.49
N PHE A 151 -7.71 20.18 24.70
CA PHE A 151 -9.08 20.72 24.71
C PHE A 151 -9.72 20.78 23.32
N PHE A 152 -8.94 20.71 22.26
CA PHE A 152 -9.44 20.67 20.88
C PHE A 152 -9.54 19.23 20.34
N SER A 153 -9.57 18.23 21.23
CA SER A 153 -9.68 16.83 20.88
C SER A 153 -10.90 16.18 21.52
N PHE A 154 -11.78 15.62 20.71
CA PHE A 154 -13.01 14.99 21.19
C PHE A 154 -12.77 13.71 22.02
N ASN A 155 -11.60 13.09 21.91
CA ASN A 155 -11.19 11.91 22.68
C ASN A 155 -10.18 12.22 23.81
N SER A 156 -10.10 13.49 24.22
CA SER A 156 -9.25 13.97 25.31
C SER A 156 -10.02 14.97 26.16
N ARG A 157 -9.38 16.00 26.70
CA ARG A 157 -10.01 17.01 27.59
C ARG A 157 -11.16 17.78 26.93
N GLY A 158 -11.17 17.92 25.61
CA GLY A 158 -12.25 18.54 24.83
C GLY A 158 -13.41 17.60 24.52
N GLY A 159 -13.35 16.35 24.97
CA GLY A 159 -14.41 15.37 24.75
C GLY A 159 -15.68 15.66 25.57
N CYS A 160 -16.83 15.26 25.02
CA CYS A 160 -18.09 15.32 25.71
C CYS A 160 -18.04 14.51 27.04
N SER A 161 -18.48 15.12 28.13
CA SER A 161 -18.50 14.46 29.46
C SER A 161 -19.42 13.24 29.50
N THR A 162 -20.45 13.19 28.67
CA THR A 162 -21.46 12.13 28.61
C THR A 162 -21.01 10.96 27.74
N CYS A 163 -20.68 11.19 26.46
CA CYS A 163 -20.27 10.12 25.54
C CYS A 163 -18.75 9.92 25.45
N LYS A 164 -17.96 10.72 26.15
CA LYS A 164 -16.47 10.64 26.16
C LYS A 164 -15.84 10.57 24.77
N GLY A 165 -16.42 11.27 23.81
CA GLY A 165 -15.97 11.30 22.43
C GLY A 165 -16.48 10.17 21.54
N HIS A 166 -17.38 9.31 22.03
CA HIS A 166 -17.95 8.22 21.21
C HIS A 166 -19.03 8.72 20.23
N GLY A 167 -19.63 9.88 20.47
CA GLY A 167 -20.68 10.45 19.62
C GLY A 167 -22.06 9.82 19.76
N ILE A 168 -22.17 8.71 20.51
CA ILE A 168 -23.42 7.96 20.74
C ILE A 168 -23.54 7.56 22.21
N ILE A 169 -24.76 7.52 22.70
CA ILE A 169 -25.14 7.02 24.04
C ILE A 169 -26.33 6.07 23.86
N GLU A 170 -26.19 4.81 24.27
CA GLU A 170 -27.30 3.81 24.24
C GLU A 170 -28.01 3.79 22.87
N ASN A 171 -27.28 3.75 21.76
CA ASN A 171 -27.77 3.80 20.38
C ASN A 171 -28.40 5.13 19.94
N ASN A 172 -28.31 6.21 20.72
CA ASN A 172 -28.68 7.55 20.31
C ASN A 172 -27.46 8.43 20.05
N LEU A 173 -27.62 9.43 19.17
CA LEU A 173 -26.57 10.42 18.94
C LEU A 173 -26.38 11.29 20.19
N CYS A 174 -25.11 11.62 20.47
CA CYS A 174 -24.72 12.51 21.55
C CYS A 174 -24.79 13.98 21.11
#